data_37635de0110813bcb9c5a0058a69cf35
#
_entry.id   37635de0110813bcb9c5a0058a69cf35
#
_cell.length_a   1.000
_cell.length_b   1.000
_cell.length_c   1.000
_cell.angle_alpha   90.00
_cell.angle_beta   90.00
_cell.angle_gamma   90.00
#
_symmetry.space_group_name_H-M   'P 1'
#
loop_
_entity.id
_entity.type
_entity.pdbx_description
1 polymer ?
#
loop_
_entity_poly.entity_id
_entity_poly.type
_entity_poly.pdbx_seq_one_letter_code
_entity_poly.pdbx_strand_id
1 'polypeptide(L)'
;VAITKQDFIDLAKLVDGVSKAKAEYECGRKLIVYISPDNGATADSNLIQKVYDVLHQNSPLTTWLTVKSAGKVNIILDVEVTGKKSYKTSEIQSQILSALFNAYSPENSDIGGSVRISDIYALIDNLESVDYLHLKKFYTKPWPTTVYGNKELILGQFQLDEANGSMSYFISFSSGTQFTVRSVKGGFSYDGQVGKTTQIRDTINGFVFALDIQNNGYQSGFRYTI
;
A
#
# COMPACT_ATOMS: atom_id res chain seq x y z
N VAL A 1 12.97 -30.24 2.57
CA VAL A 1 11.67 -30.10 1.86
C VAL A 1 10.75 -29.23 2.69
N ALA A 2 10.26 -28.14 2.10
CA ALA A 2 9.34 -27.23 2.76
C ALA A 2 7.92 -27.79 2.73
N ILE A 3 7.27 -27.88 3.88
CA ILE A 3 5.91 -28.44 4.03
C ILE A 3 4.98 -27.38 4.64
N THR A 4 5.47 -26.60 5.58
CA THR A 4 4.69 -25.59 6.28
C THR A 4 4.91 -24.19 5.69
N LYS A 5 3.98 -23.26 5.94
CA LYS A 5 4.18 -21.86 5.58
C LYS A 5 5.49 -21.29 6.12
N GLN A 6 5.84 -21.69 7.35
CA GLN A 6 7.05 -21.21 8.00
C GLN A 6 8.31 -21.70 7.28
N ASP A 7 8.34 -22.95 6.83
CA ASP A 7 9.48 -23.48 6.06
C ASP A 7 9.72 -22.67 4.79
N PHE A 8 8.64 -22.28 4.09
CA PHE A 8 8.74 -21.43 2.89
C PHE A 8 9.24 -20.02 3.21
N ILE A 9 8.81 -19.45 4.33
CA ILE A 9 9.26 -18.14 4.80
C ILE A 9 10.77 -18.20 5.14
N ASP A 10 11.18 -19.21 5.87
CA ASP A 10 12.55 -19.36 6.32
C ASP A 10 13.50 -19.61 5.13
N LEU A 11 13.10 -20.47 4.19
CA LEU A 11 13.86 -20.68 2.96
C LEU A 11 13.93 -19.42 2.08
N ALA A 12 12.85 -18.66 1.98
CA ALA A 12 12.87 -17.40 1.22
C ALA A 12 13.83 -16.37 1.83
N LYS A 13 13.92 -16.31 3.15
CA LYS A 13 14.84 -15.42 3.89
C LYS A 13 16.31 -15.82 3.77
N LEU A 14 16.62 -17.06 3.40
CA LEU A 14 18.00 -17.50 3.14
C LEU A 14 18.54 -16.98 1.80
N VAL A 15 17.68 -16.47 0.93
CA VAL A 15 18.11 -15.91 -0.35
C VAL A 15 18.63 -14.49 -0.15
N ASP A 16 19.85 -14.24 -0.56
CA ASP A 16 20.46 -12.90 -0.46
C ASP A 16 19.60 -11.84 -1.15
N GLY A 17 19.32 -10.77 -0.43
CA GLY A 17 18.48 -9.68 -0.88
C GLY A 17 17.01 -9.77 -0.41
N VAL A 18 16.62 -10.80 0.34
CA VAL A 18 15.32 -10.91 0.97
C VAL A 18 15.42 -10.57 2.46
N SER A 19 14.84 -9.46 2.85
CA SER A 19 14.77 -9.06 4.26
C SER A 19 13.56 -9.67 4.97
N LYS A 20 12.41 -9.66 4.30
CA LYS A 20 11.16 -10.17 4.85
C LYS A 20 10.42 -11.06 3.86
N ALA A 21 9.76 -12.08 4.40
CA ALA A 21 8.91 -12.97 3.62
C ALA A 21 7.63 -13.31 4.39
N LYS A 22 6.53 -13.50 3.66
CA LYS A 22 5.25 -13.97 4.19
C LYS A 22 4.63 -14.97 3.22
N ALA A 23 4.11 -16.07 3.72
CA ALA A 23 3.48 -17.11 2.91
C ALA A 23 1.99 -17.21 3.23
N GLU A 24 1.15 -17.21 2.20
CA GLU A 24 -0.30 -17.33 2.32
C GLU A 24 -0.84 -18.34 1.30
N TYR A 25 -1.88 -19.11 1.70
CA TYR A 25 -2.60 -19.98 0.78
C TYR A 25 -3.78 -19.25 0.16
N GLU A 26 -3.85 -19.26 -1.17
CA GLU A 26 -4.99 -18.79 -1.94
C GLU A 26 -5.76 -19.99 -2.49
N CYS A 27 -7.08 -20.01 -2.30
CA CYS A 27 -7.97 -21.08 -2.82
C CYS A 27 -7.50 -22.52 -2.56
N GLY A 28 -6.94 -22.77 -1.37
CA GLY A 28 -6.66 -24.10 -0.83
C GLY A 28 -5.42 -24.85 -1.34
N ARG A 29 -4.86 -24.52 -2.50
CA ARG A 29 -3.68 -25.21 -3.06
C ARG A 29 -2.58 -24.31 -3.60
N LYS A 30 -2.88 -23.05 -3.88
CA LYS A 30 -1.90 -22.10 -4.39
C LYS A 30 -1.20 -21.41 -3.23
N LEU A 31 0.08 -21.63 -3.11
CA LEU A 31 0.92 -20.94 -2.14
C LEU A 31 1.50 -19.67 -2.77
N ILE A 32 1.23 -18.54 -2.16
CA ILE A 32 1.84 -17.26 -2.54
C ILE A 32 2.84 -16.88 -1.46
N VAL A 33 4.07 -16.64 -1.88
CA VAL A 33 5.14 -16.13 -1.02
C VAL A 33 5.41 -14.69 -1.41
N TYR A 34 5.11 -13.77 -0.51
CA TYR A 34 5.45 -12.36 -0.63
C TYR A 34 6.83 -12.12 -0.07
N ILE A 35 7.69 -11.44 -0.82
CA ILE A 35 9.05 -11.09 -0.40
C ILE A 35 9.24 -9.58 -0.44
N SER A 36 10.03 -9.07 0.49
CA SER A 36 10.46 -7.67 0.53
C SER A 36 11.98 -7.61 0.69
N PRO A 37 12.69 -6.88 -0.18
CA PRO A 37 14.07 -6.50 0.04
C PRO A 37 14.18 -5.53 1.23
N ASP A 38 15.43 -5.19 1.59
CA ASP A 38 15.71 -4.17 2.60
C ASP A 38 15.04 -2.83 2.27
N ASN A 39 14.73 -2.06 3.29
CA ASN A 39 14.08 -0.75 3.19
C ASN A 39 12.69 -0.76 2.54
N GLY A 40 12.01 -1.90 2.46
CA GLY A 40 10.69 -2.02 1.85
C GLY A 40 10.67 -1.69 0.36
N ALA A 41 11.80 -1.89 -0.34
CA ALA A 41 11.86 -1.72 -1.78
C ALA A 41 11.03 -2.79 -2.50
N THR A 42 10.69 -2.54 -3.76
CA THR A 42 10.04 -3.55 -4.60
C THR A 42 11.08 -4.57 -5.06
N ALA A 43 10.79 -5.86 -4.91
CA ALA A 43 11.66 -6.92 -5.40
C ALA A 43 11.69 -6.90 -6.95
N ASP A 44 12.88 -6.96 -7.52
CA ASP A 44 13.06 -7.06 -8.95
C ASP A 44 12.75 -8.49 -9.48
N SER A 45 12.59 -8.62 -10.78
CA SER A 45 12.27 -9.90 -11.42
C SER A 45 13.34 -10.96 -11.19
N ASN A 46 14.61 -10.56 -11.08
CA ASN A 46 15.72 -11.48 -10.84
C ASN A 46 15.68 -12.06 -9.42
N LEU A 47 15.39 -11.22 -8.42
CA LEU A 47 15.24 -11.67 -7.03
C LEU A 47 14.02 -12.58 -6.89
N ILE A 48 12.90 -12.22 -7.50
CA ILE A 48 11.68 -13.03 -7.51
C ILE A 48 11.97 -14.42 -8.11
N GLN A 49 12.70 -14.47 -9.24
CA GLN A 49 13.05 -15.74 -9.89
C GLN A 49 14.00 -16.57 -9.04
N LYS A 50 15.05 -15.98 -8.44
CA LYS A 50 15.97 -16.69 -7.53
C LYS A 50 15.23 -17.32 -6.35
N VAL A 51 14.33 -16.56 -5.71
CA VAL A 51 13.53 -17.08 -4.61
C VAL A 51 12.60 -18.20 -5.09
N TYR A 52 11.95 -18.01 -6.24
CA TYR A 52 11.10 -19.05 -6.83
C TYR A 52 11.87 -20.36 -7.05
N ASP A 53 13.06 -20.30 -7.65
CA ASP A 53 13.87 -21.48 -7.93
C ASP A 53 14.28 -22.23 -6.65
N VAL A 54 14.72 -21.52 -5.62
CA VAL A 54 15.04 -22.09 -4.30
C VAL A 54 13.83 -22.76 -3.65
N LEU A 55 12.70 -22.08 -3.65
CA LEU A 55 11.48 -22.60 -3.05
C LEU A 55 10.91 -23.79 -3.85
N HIS A 56 10.96 -23.70 -5.18
CA HIS A 56 10.45 -24.76 -6.06
C HIS A 56 11.27 -26.06 -5.93
N GLN A 57 12.59 -25.98 -5.84
CA GLN A 57 13.47 -27.14 -5.61
C GLN A 57 13.20 -27.83 -4.26
N ASN A 58 12.72 -27.06 -3.27
CA ASN A 58 12.46 -27.57 -1.93
C ASN A 58 10.98 -27.84 -1.65
N SER A 59 10.11 -27.62 -2.60
CA SER A 59 8.64 -27.82 -2.45
C SER A 59 8.18 -29.19 -2.96
N PRO A 60 7.09 -29.76 -2.42
CA PRO A 60 6.44 -30.91 -3.00
C PRO A 60 5.96 -30.66 -4.43
N LEU A 61 6.03 -31.67 -5.30
CA LEU A 61 5.66 -31.59 -6.73
C LEU A 61 4.22 -31.10 -6.98
N THR A 62 3.34 -31.21 -6.00
CA THR A 62 1.92 -30.83 -6.11
C THR A 62 1.62 -29.40 -5.64
N THR A 63 2.65 -28.66 -5.21
CA THR A 63 2.47 -27.29 -4.69
C THR A 63 2.47 -26.27 -5.83
N TRP A 64 1.39 -25.54 -5.98
CA TRP A 64 1.34 -24.40 -6.90
C TRP A 64 1.95 -23.18 -6.21
N LEU A 65 3.20 -22.92 -6.50
CA LEU A 65 3.98 -21.83 -5.92
C LEU A 65 3.94 -20.58 -6.80
N THR A 66 3.76 -19.43 -6.18
CA THR A 66 3.93 -18.12 -6.80
C THR A 66 4.71 -17.22 -5.85
N VAL A 67 5.74 -16.55 -6.35
CA VAL A 67 6.49 -15.54 -5.59
C VAL A 67 6.10 -14.16 -6.10
N LYS A 68 5.80 -13.23 -5.18
CA LYS A 68 5.43 -11.85 -5.49
C LYS A 68 6.22 -10.88 -4.62
N SER A 69 6.48 -9.69 -5.16
CA SER A 69 6.98 -8.59 -4.34
C SER A 69 5.90 -8.11 -3.37
N ALA A 70 6.27 -7.88 -2.13
CA ALA A 70 5.41 -7.14 -1.20
C ALA A 70 5.34 -5.68 -1.63
N GLY A 71 4.13 -5.11 -1.63
CA GLY A 71 3.91 -3.70 -1.94
C GLY A 71 4.08 -2.83 -0.70
N LYS A 72 4.65 -1.63 -0.89
CA LYS A 72 4.73 -0.60 0.15
C LYS A 72 3.43 0.21 0.18
N VAL A 73 2.77 0.24 1.33
CA VAL A 73 1.55 1.04 1.52
C VAL A 73 1.91 2.31 2.28
N ASN A 74 1.68 3.48 1.67
CA ASN A 74 1.89 4.76 2.34
C ASN A 74 0.65 5.11 3.17
N ILE A 75 0.87 5.35 4.46
CA ILE A 75 -0.14 5.84 5.39
C ILE A 75 -0.11 7.36 5.36
N ILE A 76 -1.27 7.97 5.18
CA ILE A 76 -1.47 9.42 5.24
C ILE A 76 -2.14 9.75 6.56
N LEU A 77 -1.48 10.59 7.33
CA LEU A 77 -1.88 10.98 8.66
C LEU A 77 -1.96 12.52 8.75
N ASP A 78 -3.11 13.03 9.20
CA ASP A 78 -3.30 14.44 9.53
C ASP A 78 -3.69 14.53 11.01
N VAL A 79 -2.77 15.05 11.82
CA VAL A 79 -2.90 15.12 13.29
C VAL A 79 -2.70 16.55 13.75
N GLU A 80 -3.62 17.03 14.56
CA GLU A 80 -3.47 18.28 15.30
C GLU A 80 -2.99 17.94 16.72
N VAL A 81 -1.86 18.50 17.10
CA VAL A 81 -1.23 18.22 18.40
C VAL A 81 -1.09 19.50 19.20
N THR A 82 -1.54 19.48 20.43
CA THR A 82 -1.28 20.52 21.43
C THR A 82 -0.14 20.06 22.31
N GLY A 83 0.95 20.82 22.32
CA GLY A 83 2.12 20.51 23.14
C GLY A 83 2.09 21.22 24.47
N LYS A 84 2.80 20.67 25.43
CA LYS A 84 3.02 21.31 26.74
C LYS A 84 3.87 22.56 26.59
N LYS A 85 3.61 23.59 27.40
CA LYS A 85 4.25 24.93 27.31
C LYS A 85 5.77 24.90 27.52
N SER A 86 6.32 23.84 28.10
CA SER A 86 7.75 23.66 28.36
C SER A 86 8.57 23.25 27.13
N TYR A 87 7.92 22.86 26.04
CA TYR A 87 8.57 22.37 24.81
C TYR A 87 8.32 23.31 23.64
N LYS A 88 9.30 23.39 22.74
CA LYS A 88 9.14 24.13 21.47
C LYS A 88 8.39 23.29 20.45
N THR A 89 7.59 23.93 19.62
CA THR A 89 6.82 23.28 18.55
C THR A 89 7.70 22.42 17.64
N SER A 90 8.90 22.89 17.29
CA SER A 90 9.85 22.15 16.45
C SER A 90 10.37 20.87 17.12
N GLU A 91 10.55 20.89 18.44
CA GLU A 91 10.98 19.70 19.19
C GLU A 91 9.88 18.67 19.26
N ILE A 92 8.64 19.09 19.52
CA ILE A 92 7.45 18.23 19.53
C ILE A 92 7.28 17.57 18.16
N GLN A 93 7.36 18.35 17.08
CA GLN A 93 7.24 17.84 15.72
C GLN A 93 8.31 16.78 15.40
N SER A 94 9.57 17.04 15.75
CA SER A 94 10.65 16.09 15.50
C SER A 94 10.51 14.80 16.33
N GLN A 95 10.06 14.90 17.58
CA GLN A 95 9.78 13.72 18.43
C GLN A 95 8.66 12.86 17.86
N ILE A 96 7.55 13.48 17.42
CA ILE A 96 6.42 12.76 16.82
C ILE A 96 6.87 12.06 15.53
N LEU A 97 7.57 12.76 14.64
CA LEU A 97 8.07 12.17 13.40
C LEU A 97 9.02 11.01 13.68
N SER A 98 9.96 11.17 14.61
CA SER A 98 10.89 10.10 14.97
C SER A 98 10.17 8.89 15.57
N ALA A 99 9.17 9.10 16.42
CA ALA A 99 8.39 8.01 17.03
C ALA A 99 7.59 7.25 15.93
N LEU A 100 6.93 7.96 15.02
CA LEU A 100 6.19 7.37 13.91
C LEU A 100 7.09 6.60 12.95
N PHE A 101 8.23 7.18 12.56
CA PHE A 101 9.21 6.50 11.71
C PHE A 101 9.78 5.25 12.37
N ASN A 102 10.12 5.30 13.66
CA ASN A 102 10.63 4.14 14.37
C ASN A 102 9.58 3.03 14.48
N ALA A 103 8.31 3.37 14.72
CA ALA A 103 7.26 2.37 14.87
C ALA A 103 6.84 1.73 13.53
N TYR A 104 6.77 2.53 12.45
CA TYR A 104 6.20 2.12 11.18
C TYR A 104 7.19 2.11 10.01
N SER A 105 8.49 2.15 10.29
CA SER A 105 9.50 1.95 9.25
C SER A 105 9.34 0.57 8.60
N PRO A 106 9.75 0.42 7.32
CA PRO A 106 9.73 -0.89 6.66
C PRO A 106 10.48 -1.98 7.44
N GLU A 107 11.48 -1.60 8.25
CA GLU A 107 12.27 -2.53 9.06
C GLU A 107 11.49 -3.09 10.25
N ASN A 108 10.64 -2.27 10.86
CA ASN A 108 9.87 -2.62 12.06
C ASN A 108 8.43 -3.10 11.75
N SER A 109 8.00 -2.99 10.49
CA SER A 109 6.65 -3.37 10.06
C SER A 109 6.66 -4.73 9.38
N ASP A 110 5.74 -5.61 9.73
CA ASP A 110 5.57 -6.91 9.07
C ASP A 110 4.80 -6.80 7.74
N ILE A 111 5.05 -7.74 6.81
CA ILE A 111 4.26 -7.85 5.57
C ILE A 111 2.82 -8.20 5.93
N GLY A 112 1.88 -7.30 5.55
CA GLY A 112 0.46 -7.42 5.86
C GLY A 112 0.14 -7.13 7.33
N GLY A 113 1.02 -6.41 8.03
CA GLY A 113 0.74 -5.84 9.35
C GLY A 113 -0.41 -4.82 9.27
N SER A 114 -1.18 -4.70 10.34
CA SER A 114 -2.25 -3.70 10.47
C SER A 114 -1.78 -2.54 11.33
N VAL A 115 -2.08 -1.33 10.88
CA VAL A 115 -1.90 -0.12 11.69
C VAL A 115 -3.28 0.34 12.15
N ARG A 116 -3.46 0.51 13.44
CA ARG A 116 -4.72 0.93 14.04
C ARG A 116 -4.62 2.37 14.52
N ILE A 117 -5.73 3.06 14.47
CA ILE A 117 -5.84 4.44 14.99
C ILE A 117 -5.43 4.50 16.46
N SER A 118 -5.84 3.50 17.27
CA SER A 118 -5.47 3.39 18.68
C SER A 118 -3.98 3.32 18.93
N ASP A 119 -3.24 2.64 18.03
CA ASP A 119 -1.80 2.48 18.18
C ASP A 119 -1.08 3.81 17.91
N ILE A 120 -1.59 4.60 16.96
CA ILE A 120 -1.09 5.94 16.66
C ILE A 120 -1.37 6.89 17.81
N TYR A 121 -2.60 6.86 18.37
CA TYR A 121 -2.94 7.63 19.56
C TYR A 121 -2.00 7.30 20.73
N ALA A 122 -1.85 6.01 21.04
CA ALA A 122 -0.99 5.57 22.14
C ALA A 122 0.48 5.97 21.92
N LEU A 123 0.97 5.89 20.67
CA LEU A 123 2.35 6.25 20.36
C LEU A 123 2.63 7.74 20.55
N ILE A 124 1.71 8.61 20.15
CA ILE A 124 1.89 10.06 20.23
C ILE A 124 1.58 10.57 21.65
N ASP A 125 0.54 10.05 22.29
CA ASP A 125 0.11 10.45 23.64
C ASP A 125 1.15 10.08 24.72
N ASN A 126 1.93 9.02 24.49
CA ASN A 126 3.03 8.63 25.37
C ASN A 126 4.25 9.57 25.33
N LEU A 127 4.29 10.55 24.41
CA LEU A 127 5.37 11.52 24.37
C LEU A 127 5.18 12.57 25.47
N GLU A 128 6.21 12.75 26.31
CA GLU A 128 6.13 13.72 27.42
C GLU A 128 5.81 15.16 26.97
N SER A 129 6.18 15.50 25.77
CA SER A 129 5.98 16.84 25.18
C SER A 129 4.56 17.12 24.71
N VAL A 130 3.74 16.08 24.57
CA VAL A 130 2.35 16.18 24.08
C VAL A 130 1.40 16.31 25.28
N ASP A 131 0.41 17.20 25.14
CA ASP A 131 -0.67 17.39 26.09
C ASP A 131 -1.97 16.79 25.59
N TYR A 132 -2.26 17.02 24.30
CA TYR A 132 -3.49 16.57 23.66
C TYR A 132 -3.26 16.39 22.17
N LEU A 133 -3.93 15.38 21.59
CA LEU A 133 -3.90 15.17 20.14
C LEU A 133 -5.29 14.92 19.57
N HIS A 134 -5.52 15.36 18.34
CA HIS A 134 -6.73 15.09 17.57
C HIS A 134 -6.36 14.60 16.17
N LEU A 135 -6.79 13.40 15.85
CA LEU A 135 -6.57 12.80 14.54
C LEU A 135 -7.69 13.24 13.58
N LYS A 136 -7.34 14.07 12.59
CA LYS A 136 -8.27 14.59 11.58
C LYS A 136 -8.47 13.61 10.44
N LYS A 137 -7.37 13.02 9.93
CA LYS A 137 -7.40 12.09 8.81
C LYS A 137 -6.45 10.92 9.05
N PHE A 138 -6.92 9.73 8.71
CA PHE A 138 -6.13 8.51 8.71
C PHE A 138 -6.60 7.60 7.57
N TYR A 139 -5.77 7.43 6.57
CA TYR A 139 -6.06 6.54 5.43
C TYR A 139 -4.78 6.10 4.74
N THR A 140 -4.88 5.07 3.93
CA THR A 140 -3.78 4.60 3.10
C THR A 140 -3.90 5.17 1.70
N LYS A 141 -2.76 5.56 1.10
CA LYS A 141 -2.75 5.89 -0.33
C LYS A 141 -3.13 4.62 -1.10
N PRO A 142 -4.13 4.69 -2.01
CA PRO A 142 -4.53 3.53 -2.77
C PRO A 142 -3.35 3.01 -3.63
N TRP A 143 -3.24 1.69 -3.71
CA TRP A 143 -2.25 1.03 -4.55
C TRP A 143 -2.94 0.55 -5.83
N PRO A 144 -2.61 1.13 -6.99
CA PRO A 144 -3.23 0.72 -8.24
C PRO A 144 -2.80 -0.69 -8.62
N THR A 145 -3.78 -1.51 -8.98
CA THR A 145 -3.54 -2.86 -9.50
C THR A 145 -3.89 -2.88 -10.99
N THR A 146 -2.96 -3.34 -11.82
CA THR A 146 -3.19 -3.48 -13.26
C THR A 146 -4.14 -4.65 -13.52
N VAL A 147 -5.29 -4.38 -14.12
CA VAL A 147 -6.27 -5.38 -14.56
C VAL A 147 -5.98 -5.77 -16.01
N TYR A 148 -5.69 -4.80 -16.87
CA TYR A 148 -5.35 -5.01 -18.26
C TYR A 148 -4.41 -3.90 -18.76
N GLY A 149 -3.27 -4.29 -19.34
CA GLY A 149 -2.25 -3.36 -19.85
C GLY A 149 -0.84 -3.83 -19.46
N ASN A 150 0.16 -3.22 -20.06
CA ASN A 150 1.59 -3.51 -19.82
C ASN A 150 2.33 -2.36 -19.14
N LYS A 151 1.61 -1.38 -18.62
CA LYS A 151 2.14 -0.21 -17.89
C LYS A 151 1.52 -0.14 -16.51
N GLU A 152 2.30 0.30 -15.54
CA GLU A 152 1.80 0.61 -14.20
C GLU A 152 1.06 1.94 -14.18
N LEU A 153 -0.01 2.02 -13.38
CA LEU A 153 -0.71 3.28 -13.13
C LEU A 153 0.08 4.12 -12.12
N ILE A 154 0.56 5.28 -12.55
CA ILE A 154 1.28 6.21 -11.68
C ILE A 154 0.30 7.25 -11.15
N LEU A 155 0.00 7.15 -9.84
CA LEU A 155 -0.75 8.17 -9.12
C LEU A 155 0.21 9.24 -8.59
N GLY A 156 0.01 10.48 -9.00
CA GLY A 156 0.68 11.63 -8.43
C GLY A 156 0.16 11.95 -7.04
N GLN A 157 -0.68 12.96 -6.92
CA GLN A 157 -1.36 13.27 -5.67
C GLN A 157 -2.67 12.49 -5.55
N PHE A 158 -2.92 11.97 -4.35
CA PHE A 158 -4.21 11.42 -3.97
C PHE A 158 -4.61 12.06 -2.65
N GLN A 159 -5.82 12.62 -2.59
CA GLN A 159 -6.37 13.21 -1.39
C GLN A 159 -7.79 12.68 -1.20
N LEU A 160 -8.03 12.04 -0.06
CA LEU A 160 -9.34 11.59 0.35
C LEU A 160 -9.97 12.68 1.23
N ASP A 161 -11.09 13.25 0.77
CA ASP A 161 -11.82 14.29 1.51
C ASP A 161 -12.94 13.68 2.34
N GLU A 162 -13.70 12.73 1.76
CA GLU A 162 -14.79 12.04 2.46
C GLU A 162 -14.77 10.56 2.11
N ALA A 163 -15.03 9.70 3.09
CA ALA A 163 -15.10 8.25 2.92
C ALA A 163 -16.14 7.61 3.83
N ASN A 164 -17.01 6.81 3.24
CA ASN A 164 -17.96 5.96 3.96
C ASN A 164 -17.53 4.48 3.83
N GLY A 165 -16.53 4.08 4.62
CA GLY A 165 -15.98 2.73 4.63
C GLY A 165 -14.86 2.51 3.60
N SER A 166 -14.80 1.32 2.99
CA SER A 166 -13.85 0.96 1.94
C SER A 166 -14.54 0.81 0.60
N MET A 167 -13.92 1.34 -0.44
CA MET A 167 -14.39 1.27 -1.81
C MET A 167 -13.24 1.05 -2.78
N SER A 168 -13.49 0.33 -3.87
CA SER A 168 -12.58 0.19 -4.99
C SER A 168 -13.17 0.81 -6.25
N TYR A 169 -12.31 1.39 -7.07
CA TYR A 169 -12.69 2.01 -8.33
C TYR A 169 -11.92 1.40 -9.49
N PHE A 170 -12.61 1.21 -10.60
CA PHE A 170 -11.97 0.89 -11.88
C PHE A 170 -11.59 2.17 -12.61
N ILE A 171 -10.36 2.24 -13.08
CA ILE A 171 -9.88 3.28 -13.98
C ILE A 171 -9.66 2.62 -15.35
N SER A 172 -10.34 3.09 -16.37
CA SER A 172 -10.21 2.62 -17.75
C SER A 172 -9.80 3.76 -18.67
N PHE A 173 -8.81 3.53 -19.51
CA PHE A 173 -8.33 4.52 -20.46
C PHE A 173 -9.05 4.41 -21.80
N SER A 174 -9.63 5.51 -22.25
CA SER A 174 -10.20 5.67 -23.60
C SER A 174 -9.15 6.13 -24.61
N SER A 175 -8.10 6.81 -24.14
CA SER A 175 -6.93 7.24 -24.94
C SER A 175 -5.70 7.36 -24.03
N GLY A 176 -4.56 7.75 -24.57
CA GLY A 176 -3.36 8.03 -23.76
C GLY A 176 -3.48 9.20 -22.79
N THR A 177 -4.50 10.03 -22.95
CA THR A 177 -4.70 11.26 -22.17
C THR A 177 -6.03 11.34 -21.45
N GLN A 178 -6.96 10.42 -21.71
CA GLN A 178 -8.29 10.42 -21.12
C GLN A 178 -8.59 9.09 -20.43
N PHE A 179 -9.21 9.16 -19.27
CA PHE A 179 -9.63 8.00 -18.49
C PHE A 179 -11.01 8.20 -17.89
N THR A 180 -11.67 7.09 -17.57
CA THR A 180 -12.95 7.05 -16.86
C THR A 180 -12.77 6.30 -15.55
N VAL A 181 -13.25 6.86 -14.45
CA VAL A 181 -13.32 6.23 -13.12
C VAL A 181 -14.71 5.71 -12.87
N ARG A 182 -14.84 4.44 -12.49
CA ARG A 182 -16.13 3.82 -12.16
C ARG A 182 -16.05 3.10 -10.82
N SER A 183 -17.07 3.24 -9.99
CA SER A 183 -17.17 2.48 -8.76
C SER A 183 -17.40 0.99 -9.04
N VAL A 184 -16.74 0.11 -8.28
CA VAL A 184 -16.93 -1.35 -8.37
C VAL A 184 -18.35 -1.74 -8.00
N LYS A 185 -18.98 -1.04 -7.06
CA LYS A 185 -20.38 -1.26 -6.67
C LYS A 185 -21.39 -0.75 -7.70
N GLY A 186 -20.93 -0.02 -8.74
CA GLY A 186 -21.78 0.57 -9.76
C GLY A 186 -22.43 1.91 -9.35
N GLY A 187 -23.23 2.45 -10.25
CA GLY A 187 -23.98 3.70 -10.03
C GLY A 187 -23.17 4.97 -10.27
N PHE A 188 -21.84 4.92 -10.29
CA PHE A 188 -20.98 6.08 -10.47
C PHE A 188 -20.01 5.92 -11.64
N SER A 189 -19.85 6.99 -12.43
CA SER A 189 -18.84 7.10 -13.50
C SER A 189 -18.41 8.56 -13.65
N TYR A 190 -17.11 8.80 -13.80
CA TYR A 190 -16.52 10.11 -13.98
C TYR A 190 -15.38 10.08 -14.99
N ASP A 191 -15.30 11.07 -15.87
CA ASP A 191 -14.26 11.17 -16.89
C ASP A 191 -13.18 12.18 -16.46
N GLY A 192 -11.91 11.80 -16.57
CA GLY A 192 -10.75 12.59 -16.20
C GLY A 192 -9.69 12.69 -17.29
N GLN A 193 -8.71 13.55 -17.06
CA GLN A 193 -7.57 13.76 -17.96
C GLN A 193 -6.25 13.51 -17.24
N VAL A 194 -5.33 12.83 -17.92
CA VAL A 194 -3.96 12.58 -17.45
C VAL A 194 -3.22 13.91 -17.27
N GLY A 195 -2.45 14.04 -16.20
CA GLY A 195 -1.69 15.25 -15.87
C GLY A 195 -2.53 16.39 -15.30
N LYS A 196 -3.78 16.14 -14.97
CA LYS A 196 -4.64 17.11 -14.26
C LYS A 196 -5.20 16.48 -13.00
N THR A 197 -5.18 17.25 -11.92
CA THR A 197 -5.87 16.87 -10.68
C THR A 197 -7.37 16.86 -10.93
N THR A 198 -7.98 15.70 -10.75
CA THR A 198 -9.39 15.47 -10.98
C THR A 198 -10.07 15.24 -9.63
N GLN A 199 -11.05 16.09 -9.27
CA GLN A 199 -11.86 15.90 -8.09
C GLN A 199 -13.05 15.01 -8.41
N ILE A 200 -13.12 13.86 -7.76
CA ILE A 200 -14.15 12.85 -7.94
C ILE A 200 -15.12 12.91 -6.76
N ARG A 201 -16.41 13.06 -7.05
CA ARG A 201 -17.48 13.11 -6.05
C ARG A 201 -18.46 11.97 -6.32
N ASP A 202 -18.22 10.84 -5.68
CA ASP A 202 -19.16 9.70 -5.68
C ASP A 202 -20.14 9.85 -4.52
N THR A 203 -21.13 10.70 -4.71
CA THR A 203 -22.19 10.96 -3.71
C THR A 203 -23.09 9.75 -3.48
N ILE A 204 -23.15 8.82 -4.43
CA ILE A 204 -23.96 7.59 -4.33
C ILE A 204 -23.36 6.66 -3.29
N ASN A 205 -22.04 6.54 -3.27
CA ASN A 205 -21.32 5.66 -2.35
C ASN A 205 -20.67 6.42 -1.17
N GLY A 206 -20.81 7.75 -1.10
CA GLY A 206 -20.30 8.57 -0.01
C GLY A 206 -18.79 8.76 -0.02
N PHE A 207 -18.18 8.93 -1.21
CA PHE A 207 -16.76 9.16 -1.37
C PHE A 207 -16.48 10.47 -2.11
N VAL A 208 -15.59 11.28 -1.56
CA VAL A 208 -15.04 12.47 -2.23
C VAL A 208 -13.52 12.40 -2.16
N PHE A 209 -12.88 12.37 -3.32
CA PHE A 209 -11.43 12.33 -3.39
C PHE A 209 -10.90 13.05 -4.62
N ALA A 210 -9.68 13.56 -4.52
CA ALA A 210 -8.94 14.12 -5.64
C ALA A 210 -7.82 13.15 -6.03
N LEU A 211 -7.66 12.92 -7.32
CA LEU A 211 -6.56 12.13 -7.85
C LEU A 211 -5.90 12.83 -9.04
N ASP A 212 -4.60 12.64 -9.15
CA ASP A 212 -3.80 13.00 -10.30
C ASP A 212 -3.18 11.73 -10.89
N ILE A 213 -3.35 11.52 -12.18
CA ILE A 213 -2.73 10.42 -12.91
C ILE A 213 -1.62 11.00 -13.77
N GLN A 214 -0.37 10.62 -13.47
CA GLN A 214 0.79 11.06 -14.23
C GLN A 214 0.88 10.29 -15.56
N ASN A 215 1.42 10.95 -16.58
CA ASN A 215 1.57 10.32 -17.90
C ASN A 215 2.64 9.21 -17.86
N ASN A 216 2.26 8.02 -18.29
CA ASN A 216 3.15 6.85 -18.40
C ASN A 216 2.97 6.11 -19.75
N GLY A 217 2.51 6.82 -20.78
CA GLY A 217 2.28 6.23 -22.10
C GLY A 217 1.12 5.24 -22.13
N TYR A 218 0.01 5.58 -21.47
CA TYR A 218 -1.21 4.76 -21.48
C TYR A 218 -1.80 4.65 -22.89
N GLN A 219 -2.56 3.57 -23.11
CA GLN A 219 -3.25 3.31 -24.38
C GLN A 219 -4.72 3.02 -24.11
N SER A 220 -5.54 3.21 -25.15
CA SER A 220 -6.95 2.82 -25.08
C SER A 220 -7.11 1.35 -24.70
N GLY A 221 -8.02 1.08 -23.80
CA GLY A 221 -8.30 -0.26 -23.28
C GLY A 221 -7.54 -0.64 -22.00
N PHE A 222 -6.51 0.11 -21.58
CA PHE A 222 -5.83 -0.16 -20.30
C PHE A 222 -6.80 0.01 -19.14
N ARG A 223 -6.73 -0.91 -18.15
CA ARG A 223 -7.63 -0.95 -16.98
C ARG A 223 -6.87 -1.22 -15.71
N TYR A 224 -7.25 -0.49 -14.66
CA TYR A 224 -6.66 -0.57 -13.33
C TYR A 224 -7.75 -0.55 -12.27
N THR A 225 -7.42 -1.08 -11.10
CA THR A 225 -8.24 -0.94 -9.88
C THR A 225 -7.45 -0.14 -8.84
N ILE A 226 -8.10 0.79 -8.17
CA ILE A 226 -7.56 1.55 -7.03
C ILE A 226 -8.43 1.39 -5.80
#